data_87a450729ffdbfec43bf122c7e136500
#
_entry.id   87a450729ffdbfec43bf122c7e136500
#
_cell.length_a   1.000
_cell.length_b   1.000
_cell.length_c   1.000
_cell.angle_alpha   90.00
_cell.angle_beta   90.00
_cell.angle_gamma   90.00
#
_symmetry.space_group_name_H-M   'P 1'
#
loop_
_entity.id
_entity.type
_entity.pdbx_description
1 polymer ?
#
loop_
_entity_poly.entity_id
_entity_poly.type
_entity_poly.pdbx_seq_one_letter_code
_entity_poly.pdbx_strand_id
1 'polypeptide(L)'
;MSDHPAERRRFKRFAFDARTELSQDGLTWPVKLIDLSLKGALIEKPEPWLGNPDWHFLLDIHLNTDVEIKMDVTLTHDDHGQLGFVCKHISLESIERLRRLIEFNLGDPQELERELGALIEV
;
A
#
# COMPACT_ATOMS: atom_id res chain seq x y z
N MET A 1 -6.61 -7.42 -25.28
CA MET A 1 -6.01 -7.29 -24.72
C MET A 1 -5.40 -7.55 -23.95
N SER A 2 -5.06 -7.71 -23.72
CA SER A 2 -4.43 -7.93 -23.11
C SER A 2 -3.83 -7.77 -22.32
N ASP A 3 -3.61 -7.88 -21.83
CA ASP A 3 -3.03 -7.77 -21.06
C ASP A 3 -2.37 -7.24 -20.63
N HIS A 4 -2.51 -7.19 -20.61
CA HIS A 4 -1.63 -6.50 -20.39
C HIS A 4 -1.34 -5.85 -19.12
N PRO A 5 -2.02 -4.97 -18.49
CA PRO A 5 -1.64 -4.49 -17.19
C PRO A 5 -1.56 -5.57 -16.15
N ALA A 6 -2.42 -6.55 -16.25
CA ALA A 6 -2.41 -7.66 -15.29
C ALA A 6 -1.13 -8.45 -15.38
N GLU A 7 -0.59 -8.60 -16.58
CA GLU A 7 0.64 -9.35 -16.77
C GLU A 7 1.84 -8.61 -16.26
N ARG A 8 1.82 -7.30 -16.35
CA ARG A 8 2.95 -6.50 -15.90
C ARG A 8 2.96 -6.32 -14.40
N ARG A 9 1.81 -6.44 -13.77
CA ARG A 9 1.72 -6.29 -12.33
C ARG A 9 1.94 -7.63 -11.67
N ARG A 10 2.97 -7.70 -10.88
CA ARG A 10 3.24 -8.88 -10.10
C ARG A 10 2.30 -8.98 -8.90
N PHE A 11 1.70 -7.84 -8.51
CA PHE A 11 0.85 -7.73 -7.34
C PHE A 11 -0.48 -7.13 -7.74
N LYS A 12 -1.55 -7.81 -7.37
CA LYS A 12 -2.88 -7.29 -7.63
C LYS A 12 -3.23 -6.18 -6.68
N ARG A 13 -3.91 -5.19 -7.20
CA ARG A 13 -4.43 -4.09 -6.40
C ARG A 13 -5.91 -4.28 -6.21
N PHE A 14 -6.39 -3.83 -5.08
CA PHE A 14 -7.82 -3.85 -4.80
C PHE A 14 -8.21 -2.55 -4.13
N ALA A 15 -9.41 -2.06 -4.46
CA ALA A 15 -9.95 -0.87 -3.84
C ALA A 15 -10.30 -1.18 -2.40
N PHE A 16 -9.88 -0.30 -1.50
CA PHE A 16 -10.08 -0.54 -0.09
C PHE A 16 -10.17 0.79 0.63
N ASP A 17 -11.19 0.93 1.45
CA ASP A 17 -11.45 2.17 2.16
C ASP A 17 -11.25 1.95 3.65
N ALA A 18 -10.24 2.59 4.20
CA ALA A 18 -9.93 2.52 5.61
C ALA A 18 -9.26 3.81 6.02
N ARG A 19 -9.42 4.17 7.28
CA ARG A 19 -8.74 5.34 7.81
C ARG A 19 -7.24 5.15 7.65
N THR A 20 -6.60 6.09 7.01
CA THR A 20 -5.19 5.95 6.66
C THR A 20 -4.45 7.25 6.95
N GLU A 21 -3.24 7.14 7.46
CA GLU A 21 -2.39 8.27 7.75
C GLU A 21 -1.03 8.08 7.12
N LEU A 22 -0.50 9.14 6.56
CA LEU A 22 0.84 9.17 5.99
C LEU A 22 1.68 10.10 6.85
N SER A 23 2.87 9.67 7.25
CA SER A 23 3.73 10.46 8.12
C SER A 23 5.12 10.58 7.56
N GLN A 24 5.76 11.71 7.82
CA GLN A 24 7.14 11.93 7.45
C GLN A 24 7.69 13.07 8.29
N ASP A 25 8.79 12.80 8.99
CA ASP A 25 9.58 13.83 9.68
C ASP A 25 8.70 14.73 10.57
N GLY A 26 7.85 14.11 11.38
CA GLY A 26 7.03 14.84 12.34
C GLY A 26 5.72 15.36 11.78
N LEU A 27 5.50 15.25 10.49
CA LEU A 27 4.24 15.64 9.86
C LEU A 27 3.38 14.40 9.65
N THR A 28 2.08 14.58 9.81
CA THR A 28 1.13 13.50 9.59
C THR A 28 -0.04 14.05 8.79
N TRP A 29 -0.40 13.34 7.72
CA TRP A 29 -1.52 13.70 6.87
C TRP A 29 -2.56 12.61 6.92
N PRO A 30 -3.82 12.93 7.25
CA PRO A 30 -4.90 11.97 7.00
C PRO A 30 -5.09 11.91 5.48
N VAL A 31 -5.14 10.70 4.94
CA VAL A 31 -5.21 10.52 3.49
C VAL A 31 -6.30 9.52 3.16
N LYS A 32 -6.77 9.58 1.93
CA LYS A 32 -7.75 8.62 1.44
C LYS A 32 -7.03 7.54 0.65
N LEU A 33 -7.17 6.30 1.10
CA LEU A 33 -6.59 5.15 0.44
C LEU A 33 -7.46 4.80 -0.76
N ILE A 34 -6.83 4.70 -1.94
CA ILE A 34 -7.54 4.36 -3.16
C ILE A 34 -7.43 2.87 -3.42
N ASP A 35 -6.22 2.35 -3.42
CA ASP A 35 -6.06 0.90 -3.53
C ASP A 35 -4.80 0.46 -2.80
N LEU A 36 -4.69 -0.85 -2.62
CA LEU A 36 -3.67 -1.46 -1.78
C LEU A 36 -3.24 -2.77 -2.39
N SER A 37 -1.95 -3.11 -2.23
CA SER A 37 -1.41 -4.40 -2.64
C SER A 37 -0.29 -4.76 -1.68
N LEU A 38 0.26 -5.97 -1.83
CA LEU A 38 1.40 -6.38 -1.01
C LEU A 38 2.62 -5.50 -1.24
N LYS A 39 2.71 -4.86 -2.40
CA LYS A 39 3.90 -4.10 -2.75
C LYS A 39 3.78 -2.61 -2.46
N GLY A 40 2.58 -2.10 -2.27
CA GLY A 40 2.42 -0.68 -2.03
C GLY A 40 0.99 -0.22 -2.05
N ALA A 41 0.79 1.08 -2.24
CA ALA A 41 -0.52 1.68 -2.12
C ALA A 41 -0.64 2.91 -3.00
N LEU A 42 -1.89 3.24 -3.32
CA LEU A 42 -2.24 4.45 -4.05
C LEU A 42 -3.19 5.25 -3.16
N ILE A 43 -2.90 6.53 -3.00
CA ILE A 43 -3.73 7.41 -2.16
C ILE A 43 -4.08 8.68 -2.94
N GLU A 44 -5.11 9.38 -2.46
CA GLU A 44 -5.38 10.72 -2.93
C GLU A 44 -4.32 11.66 -2.37
N LYS A 45 -3.85 12.57 -3.21
CA LYS A 45 -2.85 13.55 -2.78
C LYS A 45 -3.47 14.52 -1.78
N PRO A 46 -2.94 14.60 -0.56
CA PRO A 46 -3.46 15.54 0.43
C PRO A 46 -3.08 16.97 0.07
N GLU A 47 -3.86 17.92 0.55
CA GLU A 47 -3.60 19.33 0.31
C GLU A 47 -3.61 20.08 1.61
N PRO A 48 -2.57 20.91 1.87
CA PRO A 48 -1.39 21.10 1.01
C PRO A 48 -0.46 19.89 1.10
N TRP A 49 0.26 19.62 0.01
CA TRP A 49 1.22 18.51 -0.01
C TRP A 49 2.60 19.06 0.33
N LEU A 50 3.12 18.65 1.48
CA LEU A 50 4.40 19.13 1.98
C LEU A 50 5.41 18.02 2.17
N GLY A 51 5.14 16.85 1.64
CA GLY A 51 6.04 15.72 1.75
C GLY A 51 7.28 15.88 0.89
N ASN A 52 8.38 15.32 1.35
CA ASN A 52 9.64 15.33 0.62
C ASN A 52 9.76 14.01 -0.13
N PRO A 53 9.70 14.01 -1.46
CA PRO A 53 9.72 12.76 -2.23
C PRO A 53 11.06 12.04 -2.17
N ASP A 54 12.11 12.67 -1.68
CA ASP A 54 13.42 12.06 -1.60
C ASP A 54 13.61 11.20 -0.35
N TRP A 55 12.65 11.24 0.57
CA TRP A 55 12.71 10.49 1.81
C TRP A 55 11.57 9.50 1.89
N HIS A 56 11.73 8.49 2.73
CA HIS A 56 10.66 7.52 2.92
C HIS A 56 9.59 8.08 3.86
N PHE A 57 8.44 7.44 3.80
CA PHE A 57 7.27 7.81 4.60
C PHE A 57 6.80 6.58 5.36
N LEU A 58 5.99 6.81 6.39
CA LEU A 58 5.28 5.74 7.06
C LEU A 58 3.82 5.82 6.66
N LEU A 59 3.30 4.74 6.12
CA LEU A 59 1.88 4.62 5.78
C LEU A 59 1.23 3.74 6.83
N ASP A 60 0.21 4.25 7.50
CA ASP A 60 -0.46 3.58 8.60
C ASP A 60 -1.93 3.42 8.25
N ILE A 61 -2.36 2.19 8.03
CA ILE A 61 -3.72 1.87 7.65
C ILE A 61 -4.43 1.26 8.85
N HIS A 62 -5.49 1.91 9.30
CA HIS A 62 -6.23 1.48 10.48
C HIS A 62 -7.40 0.61 10.06
N LEU A 63 -7.32 -0.67 10.35
CA LEU A 63 -8.39 -1.61 10.03
C LEU A 63 -9.52 -1.53 11.05
N ASN A 64 -9.15 -1.32 12.31
CA ASN A 64 -10.10 -1.02 13.36
C ASN A 64 -9.32 -0.36 14.51
N THR A 65 -9.94 -0.24 15.68
CA THR A 65 -9.35 0.48 16.81
C THR A 65 -8.00 -0.06 17.21
N ASP A 66 -7.82 -1.38 17.13
CA ASP A 66 -6.62 -2.03 17.65
C ASP A 66 -5.75 -2.67 16.59
N VAL A 67 -6.15 -2.64 15.32
CA VAL A 67 -5.44 -3.35 14.27
C VAL A 67 -5.01 -2.38 13.19
N GLU A 68 -3.70 -2.31 12.96
CA GLU A 68 -3.09 -1.41 11.98
C GLU A 68 -2.14 -2.18 11.09
N ILE A 69 -2.00 -1.68 9.88
CA ILE A 69 -0.96 -2.12 8.95
C ILE A 69 -0.04 -0.95 8.74
N LYS A 70 1.23 -1.11 9.06
CA LYS A 70 2.24 -0.05 8.91
C LYS A 70 3.27 -0.46 7.89
N MET A 71 3.51 0.43 6.94
CA MET A 71 4.49 0.20 5.88
C MET A 71 5.45 1.37 5.80
N ASP A 72 6.73 1.06 5.66
CA ASP A 72 7.74 2.04 5.31
C ASP A 72 7.76 2.12 3.79
N VAL A 73 7.40 3.26 3.22
CA VAL A 73 7.16 3.38 1.79
C VAL A 73 7.94 4.53 1.19
N THR A 74 8.16 4.46 -0.12
CA THR A 74 8.75 5.56 -0.87
C THR A 74 7.79 5.99 -1.96
N LEU A 75 7.79 7.28 -2.26
CA LEU A 75 6.93 7.85 -3.28
C LEU A 75 7.53 7.53 -4.65
N THR A 76 6.72 6.91 -5.51
CA THR A 76 7.16 6.56 -6.85
C THR A 76 6.33 7.21 -7.93
N HIS A 77 5.19 7.81 -7.57
CA HIS A 77 4.25 8.32 -8.57
C HIS A 77 3.47 9.48 -7.98
N ASP A 78 3.47 10.62 -8.69
CA ASP A 78 2.73 11.80 -8.27
C ASP A 78 2.08 12.36 -9.52
N ASP A 79 0.81 12.04 -9.72
CA ASP A 79 0.16 12.32 -10.98
C ASP A 79 -1.35 12.30 -10.80
N HIS A 80 -2.05 13.21 -11.48
CA HIS A 80 -3.51 13.24 -11.52
C HIS A 80 -4.16 13.31 -10.14
N GLY A 81 -3.51 14.01 -9.21
CA GLY A 81 -4.05 14.17 -7.87
C GLY A 81 -3.92 12.93 -7.01
N GLN A 82 -3.05 12.00 -7.40
CA GLN A 82 -2.83 10.75 -6.68
C GLN A 82 -1.35 10.54 -6.42
N LEU A 83 -1.06 9.88 -5.31
CA LEU A 83 0.31 9.52 -4.96
C LEU A 83 0.41 8.00 -4.90
N GLY A 84 1.40 7.45 -5.59
CA GLY A 84 1.69 6.02 -5.56
C GLY A 84 2.95 5.76 -4.77
N PHE A 85 2.88 4.76 -3.91
CA PHE A 85 3.98 4.39 -3.02
C PHE A 85 4.35 2.94 -3.19
N VAL A 86 5.64 2.67 -3.04
CA VAL A 86 6.16 1.31 -3.01
C VAL A 86 6.59 0.98 -1.59
N CYS A 87 6.20 -0.19 -1.12
CA CYS A 87 6.59 -0.65 0.21
C CYS A 87 8.05 -1.06 0.20
N LYS A 88 8.85 -0.46 1.06
CA LYS A 88 10.25 -0.79 1.18
C LYS A 88 10.51 -1.68 2.39
N HIS A 89 9.66 -1.57 3.40
CA HIS A 89 9.83 -2.36 4.61
C HIS A 89 8.49 -2.49 5.31
N ILE A 90 8.21 -3.68 5.80
CA ILE A 90 6.97 -3.95 6.52
C ILE A 90 7.28 -5.03 7.57
N SER A 91 6.73 -4.87 8.77
CA SER A 91 6.96 -5.84 9.84
C SER A 91 6.20 -7.13 9.56
N LEU A 92 6.64 -8.21 10.20
CA LEU A 92 5.95 -9.50 10.07
C LEU A 92 4.51 -9.40 10.54
N GLU A 93 4.27 -8.65 11.60
CA GLU A 93 2.92 -8.49 12.11
C GLU A 93 2.04 -7.78 11.10
N SER A 94 2.54 -6.72 10.49
CA SER A 94 1.76 -5.98 9.49
C SER A 94 1.55 -6.78 8.22
N ILE A 95 2.55 -7.55 7.79
CA ILE A 95 2.40 -8.34 6.58
C ILE A 95 1.39 -9.47 6.78
N GLU A 96 1.29 -10.00 8.00
CA GLU A 96 0.27 -10.99 8.33
C GLU A 96 -1.13 -10.40 8.21
N ARG A 97 -1.30 -9.19 8.70
CA ARG A 97 -2.58 -8.51 8.62
C ARG A 97 -2.94 -8.16 7.18
N LEU A 98 -1.95 -7.68 6.42
CA LEU A 98 -2.14 -7.37 5.02
C LEU A 98 -2.48 -8.62 4.23
N ARG A 99 -1.82 -9.73 4.53
CA ARG A 99 -2.09 -11.01 3.90
C ARG A 99 -3.54 -11.42 4.07
N ARG A 100 -4.06 -11.32 5.29
CA ARG A 100 -5.44 -11.70 5.56
C ARG A 100 -6.42 -10.80 4.83
N LEU A 101 -6.10 -9.52 4.76
CA LEU A 101 -6.94 -8.56 4.06
C LEU A 101 -7.00 -8.87 2.57
N ILE A 102 -5.86 -9.17 1.98
CA ILE A 102 -5.79 -9.49 0.56
C ILE A 102 -6.51 -10.80 0.27
N GLU A 103 -6.30 -11.80 1.12
CA GLU A 103 -6.96 -13.09 0.97
C GLU A 103 -8.48 -12.92 0.97
N PHE A 104 -8.97 -12.11 1.89
CA PHE A 104 -10.39 -11.84 1.99
C PHE A 104 -10.93 -11.15 0.73
N ASN A 105 -10.16 -10.21 0.17
CA ASN A 105 -10.61 -9.40 -0.96
C ASN A 105 -10.41 -10.08 -2.31
N LEU A 106 -9.32 -10.82 -2.47
CA LEU A 106 -9.05 -11.50 -3.73
C LEU A 106 -9.77 -12.84 -3.84
N GLY A 107 -9.92 -13.52 -2.71
CA GLY A 107 -10.61 -14.79 -2.70
C GLY A 107 -9.87 -15.93 -3.37
N ASP A 108 -8.57 -15.77 -3.61
CA ASP A 108 -7.76 -16.79 -4.28
C ASP A 108 -6.47 -17.02 -3.52
N PRO A 109 -6.41 -18.09 -2.69
CA PRO A 109 -5.20 -18.34 -1.90
C PRO A 109 -3.95 -18.60 -2.74
N GLN A 110 -4.09 -19.19 -3.91
CA GLN A 110 -2.93 -19.47 -4.75
C GLN A 110 -2.30 -18.20 -5.27
N GLU A 111 -3.13 -17.24 -5.64
CA GLU A 111 -2.64 -15.97 -6.11
C GLU A 111 -1.91 -15.23 -4.99
N LEU A 112 -2.45 -15.30 -3.79
CA LEU A 112 -1.82 -14.69 -2.63
C LEU A 112 -0.45 -15.31 -2.37
N GLU A 113 -0.37 -16.64 -2.43
CA GLU A 113 0.89 -17.35 -2.24
C GLU A 113 1.94 -16.89 -3.23
N ARG A 114 1.54 -16.74 -4.47
CA ARG A 114 2.45 -16.29 -5.51
C ARG A 114 2.95 -14.88 -5.26
N GLU A 115 2.04 -14.00 -4.83
CA GLU A 115 2.43 -12.62 -4.54
C GLU A 115 3.37 -12.54 -3.35
N LEU A 116 3.11 -13.34 -2.32
CA LEU A 116 3.99 -13.37 -1.17
C LEU A 116 5.37 -13.89 -1.54
N GLY A 117 5.42 -14.93 -2.38
CA GLY A 117 6.69 -15.45 -2.85
C GLY A 117 7.49 -14.41 -3.61
N ALA A 118 6.83 -13.66 -4.48
CA ALA A 118 7.49 -12.60 -5.24
C ALA A 118 8.01 -11.51 -4.32
N LEU A 119 7.27 -11.19 -3.28
CA LEU A 119 7.67 -10.16 -2.33
C LEU A 119 8.92 -10.58 -1.56
N ILE A 120 8.98 -11.84 -1.17
CA ILE A 120 10.12 -12.37 -0.41
C ILE A 120 11.37 -12.41 -1.28
N GLU A 121 11.23 -12.75 -2.54
CA GLU A 121 12.36 -12.83 -3.46
C GLU A 121 12.98 -11.47 -3.76
N VAL A 122 12.25 -10.43 -3.53
CA VAL A 122 12.73 -9.08 -3.77
C VAL A 122 13.44 -8.54 -2.55
#